data_40b8b4d0f4118de33464a45db1cf1c04
#
_entry.id   40b8b4d0f4118de33464a45db1cf1c04
#
_cell.length_a   1.000
_cell.length_b   1.000
_cell.length_c   1.000
_cell.angle_alpha   90.00
_cell.angle_beta   90.00
_cell.angle_gamma   90.00
#
_symmetry.space_group_name_H-M   'P 1'
#
loop_
_entity.id
_entity.type
_entity.pdbx_description
1 polymer ?
#
loop_
_entity_poly.entity_id
_entity_poly.type
_entity_poly.pdbx_seq_one_letter_code
_entity_poly.pdbx_strand_id
1 'polypeptide(L)'
;MAPGAGARAFPALRQAGGSRAAYALTAPALVLMLLILIGPLAGVIALSFTDYQLGAPSFAWIGLSNYQEMFADRVFWISLKNTLTYVAVVVPGAVGLGLGIALLIQSGAGLRSLYRTVYFLPVMATLIAMAIVWEFMLHPQFGLVNGLLRAAGLQGHSWLQDRATALYALCAIGIWQAVGFNMVLFLAGLVSIPKQLYEAAEIDGAASAWARFRLVTWPMLGPVTTFVIVISGIRSFQVFDTVHILTKGGPSKSSEVLIHTMYTEGFEFFRSGYGAALTVVFLVFVLLLTLIKARLADRGVQYA
;
A
#
# COMPACT_ATOMS: atom_id res chain seq x y z
N MET A 1 14.94 67.42 12.98
CA MET A 1 13.49 67.53 13.15
C MET A 1 12.82 66.99 11.91
N ALA A 2 12.26 65.80 11.99
CA ALA A 2 11.21 65.30 11.07
C ALA A 2 10.48 64.16 11.80
N PRO A 3 9.17 64.16 11.90
CA PRO A 3 8.38 63.26 12.73
C PRO A 3 7.93 62.01 11.99
N GLY A 4 7.95 60.94 12.71
CA GLY A 4 7.05 59.81 12.78
C GLY A 4 6.28 59.38 11.55
N ALA A 5 6.74 58.27 10.92
CA ALA A 5 5.87 57.45 10.06
C ALA A 5 5.05 56.51 10.95
N GLY A 6 3.75 56.84 11.06
CA GLY A 6 2.77 56.07 11.82
C GLY A 6 2.63 54.64 11.32
N ALA A 7 2.86 53.69 12.20
CA ALA A 7 2.47 52.32 12.00
C ALA A 7 0.96 52.23 11.81
N ARG A 8 0.52 51.98 10.59
CA ARG A 8 -0.90 51.64 10.31
C ARG A 8 -1.19 50.29 10.96
N ALA A 9 -1.83 50.30 12.09
CA ALA A 9 -2.42 49.14 12.71
C ALA A 9 -3.43 48.52 11.73
N PHE A 10 -3.14 47.32 11.26
CA PHE A 10 -4.15 46.52 10.52
C PHE A 10 -5.34 46.29 11.46
N PRO A 11 -6.56 46.60 11.02
CA PRO A 11 -7.74 46.36 11.85
C PRO A 11 -7.82 44.83 12.08
N ALA A 12 -7.83 44.44 13.36
CA ALA A 12 -8.12 43.09 13.79
C ALA A 12 -9.47 42.67 13.18
N LEU A 13 -9.45 41.77 12.21
CA LEU A 13 -10.63 41.19 11.58
C LEU A 13 -11.52 40.62 12.69
N ARG A 14 -12.67 41.17 12.87
CA ARG A 14 -13.71 40.78 13.84
C ARG A 14 -14.03 39.30 13.67
N GLN A 15 -13.56 38.45 14.58
CA GLN A 15 -13.69 36.97 14.58
C GLN A 15 -15.11 36.45 14.78
N ALA A 16 -16.14 37.27 14.87
CA ALA A 16 -17.50 36.85 15.20
C ALA A 16 -18.38 36.45 13.98
N GLY A 17 -17.97 36.80 12.74
CA GLY A 17 -18.72 36.41 11.53
C GLY A 17 -18.10 35.26 10.75
N GLY A 18 -16.84 34.90 11.04
CA GLY A 18 -16.07 33.96 10.26
C GLY A 18 -16.50 32.49 10.39
N SER A 19 -17.02 32.07 11.53
CA SER A 19 -17.38 30.67 11.75
C SER A 19 -18.60 30.21 10.93
N ARG A 20 -19.64 31.00 10.84
CA ARG A 20 -20.87 30.65 10.06
C ARG A 20 -20.58 30.60 8.56
N ALA A 21 -19.85 31.57 8.03
CA ALA A 21 -19.41 31.57 6.63
C ALA A 21 -18.47 30.41 6.33
N ALA A 22 -17.53 30.09 7.22
CA ALA A 22 -16.64 28.94 7.11
C ALA A 22 -17.45 27.64 7.08
N TYR A 23 -18.37 27.42 8.00
CA TYR A 23 -19.25 26.24 8.00
C TYR A 23 -20.12 26.17 6.74
N ALA A 24 -20.71 27.27 6.27
CA ALA A 24 -21.50 27.29 5.05
C ALA A 24 -20.67 26.94 3.80
N LEU A 25 -19.41 27.35 3.72
CA LEU A 25 -18.53 27.06 2.61
C LEU A 25 -18.00 25.60 2.67
N THR A 26 -17.80 25.04 3.86
CA THR A 26 -17.36 23.65 4.01
C THR A 26 -18.50 22.63 4.01
N ALA A 27 -19.74 23.05 4.28
CA ALA A 27 -20.90 22.17 4.38
C ALA A 27 -21.13 21.29 3.15
N PRO A 28 -21.05 21.77 1.89
CA PRO A 28 -21.25 20.91 0.72
C PRO A 28 -20.20 19.78 0.66
N ALA A 29 -18.93 20.07 0.95
CA ALA A 29 -17.88 19.09 0.97
C ALA A 29 -18.06 18.05 2.10
N LEU A 30 -18.46 18.51 3.29
CA LEU A 30 -18.75 17.62 4.41
C LEU A 30 -19.95 16.72 4.14
N VAL A 31 -21.03 17.26 3.55
CA VAL A 31 -22.21 16.47 3.16
C VAL A 31 -21.85 15.40 2.15
N LEU A 32 -21.10 15.76 1.10
CA LEU A 32 -20.63 14.78 0.11
C LEU A 32 -19.72 13.73 0.72
N MET A 33 -18.81 14.10 1.60
CA MET A 33 -17.96 13.17 2.33
C MET A 33 -18.79 12.21 3.19
N LEU A 34 -19.76 12.70 3.92
CA LEU A 34 -20.64 11.86 4.74
C LEU A 34 -21.46 10.90 3.87
N LEU A 35 -22.04 11.38 2.76
CA LEU A 35 -22.86 10.54 1.90
C LEU A 35 -22.04 9.51 1.10
N ILE A 36 -20.88 9.89 0.56
CA ILE A 36 -20.13 9.03 -0.37
C ILE A 36 -19.13 8.14 0.37
N LEU A 37 -18.53 8.59 1.48
CA LEU A 37 -17.52 7.81 2.21
C LEU A 37 -18.11 7.14 3.46
N ILE A 38 -18.78 7.89 4.30
CA ILE A 38 -19.28 7.38 5.58
C ILE A 38 -20.59 6.60 5.41
N GLY A 39 -21.49 7.03 4.52
CA GLY A 39 -22.74 6.35 4.26
C GLY A 39 -22.58 4.88 3.85
N PRO A 40 -21.84 4.56 2.78
CA PRO A 40 -21.58 3.19 2.39
C PRO A 40 -20.87 2.38 3.47
N LEU A 41 -19.93 2.99 4.20
CA LEU A 41 -19.25 2.33 5.31
C LEU A 41 -20.23 1.95 6.43
N ALA A 42 -21.12 2.87 6.83
CA ALA A 42 -22.17 2.60 7.80
C ALA A 42 -23.13 1.51 7.30
N GLY A 43 -23.45 1.52 6.00
CA GLY A 43 -24.23 0.49 5.32
C GLY A 43 -23.57 -0.91 5.44
N VAL A 44 -22.27 -1.02 5.13
CA VAL A 44 -21.53 -2.27 5.28
C VAL A 44 -21.51 -2.74 6.73
N ILE A 45 -21.30 -1.83 7.69
CA ILE A 45 -21.35 -2.18 9.12
C ILE A 45 -22.75 -2.70 9.50
N ALA A 46 -23.83 -2.05 9.05
CA ALA A 46 -25.18 -2.51 9.32
C ALA A 46 -25.47 -3.87 8.69
N LEU A 47 -25.09 -4.07 7.41
CA LEU A 47 -25.27 -5.34 6.69
C LEU A 47 -24.51 -6.50 7.34
N SER A 48 -23.38 -6.24 7.99
CA SER A 48 -22.59 -7.30 8.66
C SER A 48 -23.34 -8.01 9.80
N PHE A 49 -24.41 -7.41 10.32
CA PHE A 49 -25.29 -7.99 11.35
C PHE A 49 -26.55 -8.64 10.79
N THR A 50 -26.63 -8.81 9.46
CA THR A 50 -27.80 -9.34 8.76
C THR A 50 -27.44 -10.57 7.94
N ASP A 51 -28.44 -11.35 7.57
CA ASP A 51 -28.34 -12.46 6.62
C ASP A 51 -28.49 -12.03 5.16
N TYR A 52 -28.30 -10.72 4.89
CA TYR A 52 -28.53 -10.15 3.56
C TYR A 52 -27.76 -10.88 2.45
N GLN A 53 -28.52 -11.28 1.45
CA GLN A 53 -28.00 -11.84 0.18
C GLN A 53 -28.27 -10.85 -0.95
N LEU A 54 -27.31 -10.67 -1.84
CA LEU A 54 -27.42 -9.73 -2.96
C LEU A 54 -28.60 -10.12 -3.86
N GLY A 55 -29.54 -9.17 -4.03
CA GLY A 55 -30.77 -9.40 -4.81
C GLY A 55 -31.94 -9.97 -4.01
N ALA A 56 -31.78 -10.29 -2.73
CA ALA A 56 -32.89 -10.72 -1.88
C ALA A 56 -33.83 -9.54 -1.59
N PRO A 57 -35.17 -9.77 -1.59
CA PRO A 57 -36.16 -8.72 -1.34
C PRO A 57 -36.24 -8.32 0.14
N SER A 58 -35.72 -9.13 1.06
CA SER A 58 -35.75 -8.89 2.51
C SER A 58 -34.51 -9.49 3.16
N PHE A 59 -34.23 -9.04 4.37
CA PHE A 59 -33.17 -9.58 5.22
C PHE A 59 -33.64 -9.59 6.68
N ALA A 60 -33.04 -10.46 7.48
CA ALA A 60 -33.25 -10.54 8.91
C ALA A 60 -32.00 -10.08 9.68
N TRP A 61 -32.22 -9.49 10.83
CA TRP A 61 -31.13 -9.18 11.77
C TRP A 61 -30.72 -10.44 12.51
N ILE A 62 -29.48 -10.90 12.32
CA ILE A 62 -28.93 -12.12 12.91
C ILE A 62 -27.84 -11.85 13.96
N GLY A 63 -27.63 -10.57 14.32
CA GLY A 63 -26.66 -10.17 15.32
C GLY A 63 -25.23 -10.54 14.93
N LEU A 64 -24.52 -11.25 15.79
CA LEU A 64 -23.09 -11.60 15.59
C LEU A 64 -22.87 -12.93 14.86
N SER A 65 -23.90 -13.56 14.28
CA SER A 65 -23.79 -14.89 13.66
C SER A 65 -22.76 -14.94 12.53
N ASN A 66 -22.70 -13.91 11.67
CA ASN A 66 -21.67 -13.81 10.61
C ASN A 66 -20.25 -13.78 11.17
N TYR A 67 -20.03 -13.11 12.30
CA TYR A 67 -18.72 -13.07 12.95
C TYR A 67 -18.34 -14.40 13.59
N GLN A 68 -19.31 -15.10 14.20
CA GLN A 68 -19.09 -16.43 14.77
C GLN A 68 -18.72 -17.41 13.66
N GLU A 69 -19.47 -17.42 12.55
CA GLU A 69 -19.16 -18.22 11.37
C GLU A 69 -17.77 -17.91 10.84
N MET A 70 -17.43 -16.62 10.64
CA MET A 70 -16.15 -16.16 10.13
C MET A 70 -14.97 -16.67 10.97
N PHE A 71 -15.04 -16.56 12.29
CA PHE A 71 -13.96 -17.05 13.17
C PHE A 71 -13.85 -18.57 13.23
N ALA A 72 -14.92 -19.29 12.92
CA ALA A 72 -14.92 -20.74 12.75
C ALA A 72 -14.46 -21.18 11.34
N ASP A 73 -14.48 -20.27 10.34
CA ASP A 73 -14.14 -20.58 8.97
C ASP A 73 -12.62 -20.70 8.75
N ARG A 74 -12.20 -21.87 8.29
CA ARG A 74 -10.82 -22.15 7.93
C ARG A 74 -10.31 -21.24 6.81
N VAL A 75 -11.17 -20.86 5.84
CA VAL A 75 -10.79 -20.03 4.69
C VAL A 75 -10.43 -18.63 5.15
N PHE A 76 -11.15 -18.07 6.12
CA PHE A 76 -10.80 -16.79 6.74
C PHE A 76 -9.36 -16.80 7.30
N TRP A 77 -8.98 -17.81 8.07
CA TRP A 77 -7.64 -17.88 8.66
C TRP A 77 -6.54 -18.12 7.62
N ILE A 78 -6.82 -18.88 6.56
CA ILE A 78 -5.89 -19.07 5.44
C ILE A 78 -5.69 -17.74 4.72
N SER A 79 -6.76 -17.04 4.37
CA SER A 79 -6.70 -15.78 3.63
C SER A 79 -6.04 -14.67 4.45
N LEU A 80 -6.29 -14.60 5.74
CA LEU A 80 -5.61 -13.68 6.65
C LEU A 80 -4.10 -13.97 6.72
N LYS A 81 -3.72 -15.24 6.92
CA LYS A 81 -2.31 -15.65 6.95
C LYS A 81 -1.60 -15.32 5.63
N ASN A 82 -2.23 -15.62 4.50
CA ASN A 82 -1.66 -15.33 3.18
C ASN A 82 -1.52 -13.84 2.94
N THR A 83 -2.52 -13.03 3.34
CA THR A 83 -2.44 -11.56 3.26
C THR A 83 -1.28 -11.03 4.09
N LEU A 84 -1.12 -11.51 5.32
CA LEU A 84 -0.01 -11.11 6.19
C LEU A 84 1.34 -11.54 5.62
N THR A 85 1.42 -12.76 5.07
CA THR A 85 2.64 -13.26 4.40
C THR A 85 2.97 -12.41 3.18
N TYR A 86 1.97 -12.09 2.35
CA TYR A 86 2.15 -11.21 1.19
C TYR A 86 2.70 -9.84 1.61
N VAL A 87 2.09 -9.21 2.60
CA VAL A 87 2.55 -7.92 3.13
C VAL A 87 3.96 -8.01 3.70
N ALA A 88 4.25 -9.06 4.49
CA ALA A 88 5.56 -9.27 5.10
C ALA A 88 6.69 -9.49 4.08
N VAL A 89 6.38 -10.00 2.90
CA VAL A 89 7.35 -10.21 1.81
C VAL A 89 7.42 -8.98 0.89
N VAL A 90 6.26 -8.49 0.45
CA VAL A 90 6.19 -7.41 -0.56
C VAL A 90 6.68 -6.07 -0.01
N VAL A 91 6.28 -5.71 1.21
CA VAL A 91 6.65 -4.40 1.75
C VAL A 91 8.17 -4.26 1.93
N PRO A 92 8.88 -5.16 2.65
CA PRO A 92 10.33 -5.05 2.78
C PRO A 92 11.04 -5.18 1.43
N GLY A 93 10.58 -6.09 0.55
CA GLY A 93 11.15 -6.28 -0.77
C GLY A 93 11.04 -5.03 -1.65
N ALA A 94 9.84 -4.45 -1.77
CA ALA A 94 9.62 -3.27 -2.58
C ALA A 94 10.27 -2.00 -2.00
N VAL A 95 10.29 -1.86 -0.68
CA VAL A 95 10.93 -0.73 0.01
C VAL A 95 12.45 -0.83 -0.12
N GLY A 96 13.02 -2.00 0.16
CA GLY A 96 14.47 -2.23 0.09
C GLY A 96 15.01 -2.08 -1.34
N LEU A 97 14.36 -2.71 -2.32
CA LEU A 97 14.75 -2.57 -3.72
C LEU A 97 14.53 -1.15 -4.25
N GLY A 98 13.41 -0.50 -3.87
CA GLY A 98 13.13 0.87 -4.24
C GLY A 98 14.20 1.84 -3.73
N LEU A 99 14.62 1.70 -2.46
CA LEU A 99 15.73 2.47 -1.89
C LEU A 99 17.05 2.15 -2.58
N GLY A 100 17.37 0.86 -2.78
CA GLY A 100 18.61 0.45 -3.44
C GLY A 100 18.73 1.04 -4.84
N ILE A 101 17.68 0.95 -5.66
CA ILE A 101 17.65 1.53 -7.01
C ILE A 101 17.74 3.06 -6.96
N ALA A 102 17.05 3.71 -6.02
CA ALA A 102 17.12 5.16 -5.85
C ALA A 102 18.55 5.64 -5.54
N LEU A 103 19.26 4.93 -4.65
CA LEU A 103 20.67 5.21 -4.32
C LEU A 103 21.59 5.00 -5.54
N LEU A 104 21.41 3.93 -6.31
CA LEU A 104 22.17 3.66 -7.51
C LEU A 104 21.96 4.76 -8.58
N ILE A 105 20.71 5.18 -8.80
CA ILE A 105 20.40 6.27 -9.74
C ILE A 105 20.98 7.59 -9.26
N GLN A 106 20.94 7.87 -7.97
CA GLN A 106 21.48 9.11 -7.38
C GLN A 106 23.01 9.18 -7.51
N SER A 107 23.72 8.07 -7.32
CA SER A 107 25.18 8.00 -7.44
C SER A 107 25.68 8.01 -8.90
N GLY A 108 24.86 7.58 -9.87
CA GLY A 108 25.24 7.51 -11.28
C GLY A 108 25.28 8.87 -11.97
N ALA A 109 26.22 9.09 -12.89
CA ALA A 109 26.37 10.35 -13.61
C ALA A 109 25.53 10.44 -14.91
N GLY A 110 25.08 9.31 -15.48
CA GLY A 110 24.39 9.26 -16.77
C GLY A 110 23.04 8.52 -16.73
N LEU A 111 22.22 8.72 -17.78
CA LEU A 111 20.98 7.97 -18.05
C LEU A 111 19.95 7.93 -16.90
N ARG A 112 20.03 8.84 -15.92
CA ARG A 112 19.13 8.90 -14.77
C ARG A 112 17.65 8.96 -15.18
N SER A 113 17.35 9.73 -16.23
CA SER A 113 15.99 9.86 -16.76
C SER A 113 15.50 8.52 -17.32
N LEU A 114 16.35 7.82 -18.09
CA LEU A 114 16.01 6.53 -18.68
C LEU A 114 15.71 5.49 -17.58
N TYR A 115 16.58 5.36 -16.58
CA TYR A 115 16.35 4.43 -15.45
C TYR A 115 15.06 4.75 -14.70
N ARG A 116 14.79 6.04 -14.42
CA ARG A 116 13.52 6.45 -13.78
C ARG A 116 12.32 6.02 -14.60
N THR A 117 12.34 6.23 -15.91
CA THR A 117 11.27 5.85 -16.82
C THR A 117 11.08 4.34 -16.85
N VAL A 118 12.15 3.56 -17.04
CA VAL A 118 12.08 2.09 -17.13
C VAL A 118 11.52 1.47 -15.85
N TYR A 119 12.03 1.89 -14.69
CA TYR A 119 11.52 1.35 -13.41
C TYR A 119 10.12 1.85 -13.04
N PHE A 120 9.66 2.98 -13.58
CA PHE A 120 8.33 3.50 -13.33
C PHE A 120 7.27 2.95 -14.29
N LEU A 121 7.65 2.41 -15.44
CA LEU A 121 6.72 1.83 -16.43
C LEU A 121 5.72 0.83 -15.82
N PRO A 122 6.13 -0.12 -14.95
CA PRO A 122 5.18 -1.06 -14.34
C PRO A 122 4.07 -0.38 -13.53
N VAL A 123 4.35 0.78 -12.95
CA VAL A 123 3.37 1.54 -12.15
C VAL A 123 2.28 2.17 -13.02
N MET A 124 2.61 2.50 -14.27
CA MET A 124 1.68 3.12 -15.24
C MET A 124 0.76 2.10 -15.91
N ALA A 125 1.14 0.83 -15.90
CA ALA A 125 0.38 -0.22 -16.55
C ALA A 125 -0.81 -0.66 -15.68
N THR A 126 -1.93 -0.99 -16.32
CA THR A 126 -3.08 -1.56 -15.61
C THR A 126 -2.72 -2.95 -15.09
N LEU A 127 -3.10 -3.25 -13.84
CA LEU A 127 -2.81 -4.53 -13.20
C LEU A 127 -3.36 -5.72 -13.99
N ILE A 128 -4.54 -5.56 -14.59
CA ILE A 128 -5.19 -6.60 -15.41
C ILE A 128 -4.33 -6.97 -16.62
N ALA A 129 -3.85 -5.96 -17.38
CA ALA A 129 -3.00 -6.21 -18.54
C ALA A 129 -1.67 -6.84 -18.13
N MET A 130 -1.08 -6.37 -17.02
CA MET A 130 0.17 -6.93 -16.51
C MET A 130 -0.02 -8.36 -15.99
N ALA A 131 -1.14 -8.68 -15.37
CA ALA A 131 -1.44 -10.04 -14.93
C ALA A 131 -1.42 -11.03 -16.12
N ILE A 132 -2.05 -10.68 -17.24
CA ILE A 132 -2.02 -11.51 -18.45
C ILE A 132 -0.58 -11.72 -18.95
N VAL A 133 0.24 -10.66 -18.99
CA VAL A 133 1.65 -10.78 -19.38
C VAL A 133 2.41 -11.72 -18.42
N TRP A 134 2.19 -11.60 -17.11
CA TRP A 134 2.83 -12.47 -16.13
C TRP A 134 2.36 -13.92 -16.21
N GLU A 135 1.09 -14.17 -16.57
CA GLU A 135 0.58 -15.52 -16.81
C GLU A 135 1.38 -16.22 -17.93
N PHE A 136 1.62 -15.51 -19.05
CA PHE A 136 2.47 -16.02 -20.13
C PHE A 136 3.94 -16.14 -19.70
N MET A 137 4.49 -15.18 -18.99
CA MET A 137 5.89 -15.22 -18.54
C MET A 137 6.18 -16.38 -17.58
N LEU A 138 5.21 -16.71 -16.71
CA LEU A 138 5.32 -17.78 -15.71
C LEU A 138 4.76 -19.13 -16.19
N HIS A 139 4.35 -19.23 -17.48
CA HIS A 139 3.76 -20.47 -18.02
C HIS A 139 4.75 -21.65 -17.89
N PRO A 140 4.29 -22.85 -17.40
CA PRO A 140 5.17 -23.97 -17.12
C PRO A 140 5.98 -24.46 -18.31
N GLN A 141 5.38 -24.48 -19.51
CA GLN A 141 6.00 -25.08 -20.71
C GLN A 141 6.78 -24.06 -21.55
N PHE A 142 6.17 -22.93 -21.88
CA PHE A 142 6.72 -21.94 -22.83
C PHE A 142 7.05 -20.59 -22.22
N GLY A 143 6.83 -20.41 -20.89
CA GLY A 143 7.08 -19.13 -20.23
C GLY A 143 8.56 -18.75 -20.23
N LEU A 144 8.83 -17.44 -20.38
CA LEU A 144 10.16 -16.87 -20.46
C LEU A 144 11.00 -17.23 -19.21
N VAL A 145 10.40 -17.15 -18.02
CA VAL A 145 11.10 -17.46 -16.75
C VAL A 145 11.60 -18.91 -16.75
N ASN A 146 10.75 -19.85 -17.14
CA ASN A 146 11.14 -21.26 -17.25
C ASN A 146 12.10 -21.53 -18.42
N GLY A 147 12.01 -20.75 -19.50
CA GLY A 147 12.99 -20.79 -20.59
C GLY A 147 14.38 -20.40 -20.12
N LEU A 148 14.52 -19.33 -19.35
CA LEU A 148 15.80 -18.89 -18.77
C LEU A 148 16.34 -19.90 -17.75
N LEU A 149 15.49 -20.50 -16.91
CA LEU A 149 15.91 -21.54 -15.97
C LEU A 149 16.47 -22.76 -16.71
N ARG A 150 15.78 -23.24 -17.75
CA ARG A 150 16.26 -24.36 -18.58
C ARG A 150 17.56 -24.04 -19.29
N ALA A 151 17.72 -22.82 -19.80
CA ALA A 151 18.98 -22.36 -20.40
C ALA A 151 20.15 -22.35 -19.39
N ALA A 152 19.84 -22.10 -18.10
CA ALA A 152 20.81 -22.20 -17.00
C ALA A 152 21.00 -23.63 -16.44
N GLY A 153 20.40 -24.66 -17.07
CA GLY A 153 20.48 -26.04 -16.61
C GLY A 153 19.56 -26.38 -15.43
N LEU A 154 18.62 -25.48 -15.07
CA LEU A 154 17.67 -25.69 -13.97
C LEU A 154 16.33 -26.21 -14.50
N GLN A 155 15.59 -26.92 -13.65
CA GLN A 155 14.26 -27.39 -14.00
C GLN A 155 13.25 -26.24 -13.99
N GLY A 156 12.34 -26.25 -14.98
CA GLY A 156 11.19 -25.36 -14.99
C GLY A 156 10.20 -25.72 -13.88
N HIS A 157 9.42 -24.76 -13.45
CA HIS A 157 8.47 -24.92 -12.34
C HIS A 157 7.07 -24.39 -12.69
N SER A 158 6.02 -24.96 -12.10
CA SER A 158 4.64 -24.51 -12.26
C SER A 158 4.29 -23.42 -11.25
N TRP A 159 4.88 -22.23 -11.41
CA TRP A 159 4.88 -21.13 -10.44
C TRP A 159 3.50 -20.79 -9.85
N LEU A 160 2.46 -20.73 -10.68
CA LEU A 160 1.11 -20.33 -10.28
C LEU A 160 0.22 -21.54 -9.91
N GLN A 161 0.61 -22.75 -10.28
CA GLN A 161 -0.18 -23.97 -10.08
C GLN A 161 0.34 -24.86 -8.94
N ASP A 162 1.47 -24.51 -8.33
CA ASP A 162 1.99 -25.20 -7.18
C ASP A 162 1.66 -24.44 -5.89
N ARG A 163 1.12 -25.17 -4.90
CA ARG A 163 0.73 -24.64 -3.59
C ARG A 163 1.86 -23.94 -2.82
N ALA A 164 3.09 -24.40 -3.01
CA ALA A 164 4.26 -23.86 -2.33
C ALA A 164 4.73 -22.53 -2.93
N THR A 165 4.50 -22.32 -4.23
CA THR A 165 5.08 -21.17 -4.96
C THR A 165 4.08 -20.13 -5.40
N ALA A 166 2.78 -20.45 -5.53
CA ALA A 166 1.77 -19.54 -6.06
C ALA A 166 1.73 -18.19 -5.33
N LEU A 167 1.68 -18.17 -4.01
CA LEU A 167 1.68 -16.93 -3.23
C LEU A 167 2.98 -16.13 -3.41
N TYR A 168 4.13 -16.80 -3.45
CA TYR A 168 5.43 -16.14 -3.62
C TYR A 168 5.64 -15.59 -5.03
N ALA A 169 5.10 -16.25 -6.05
CA ALA A 169 5.06 -15.73 -7.41
C ALA A 169 4.25 -14.43 -7.48
N LEU A 170 3.09 -14.38 -6.81
CA LEU A 170 2.30 -13.15 -6.67
C LEU A 170 3.06 -12.06 -5.88
N CYS A 171 3.81 -12.44 -4.83
CA CYS A 171 4.67 -11.50 -4.10
C CYS A 171 5.77 -10.91 -5.01
N ALA A 172 6.41 -11.72 -5.86
CA ALA A 172 7.42 -11.23 -6.80
C ALA A 172 6.84 -10.22 -7.80
N ILE A 173 5.65 -10.49 -8.32
CA ILE A 173 4.91 -9.56 -9.19
C ILE A 173 4.58 -8.26 -8.44
N GLY A 174 4.10 -8.36 -7.22
CA GLY A 174 3.78 -7.20 -6.38
C GLY A 174 5.01 -6.34 -6.06
N ILE A 175 6.15 -6.96 -5.74
CA ILE A 175 7.42 -6.25 -5.55
C ILE A 175 7.82 -5.52 -6.83
N TRP A 176 7.86 -6.23 -7.95
CA TRP A 176 8.23 -5.65 -9.24
C TRP A 176 7.39 -4.41 -9.59
N GLN A 177 6.09 -4.47 -9.37
CA GLN A 177 5.19 -3.35 -9.62
C GLN A 177 5.40 -2.18 -8.65
N ALA A 178 5.61 -2.46 -7.35
CA ALA A 178 5.72 -1.43 -6.32
C ALA A 178 7.09 -0.73 -6.30
N VAL A 179 8.14 -1.38 -6.76
CA VAL A 179 9.53 -0.88 -6.71
C VAL A 179 9.67 0.49 -7.37
N GLY A 180 9.07 0.68 -8.55
CA GLY A 180 9.19 1.94 -9.30
C GLY A 180 8.58 3.13 -8.56
N PHE A 181 7.44 2.94 -7.94
CA PHE A 181 6.80 3.98 -7.12
C PHE A 181 7.64 4.34 -5.89
N ASN A 182 8.10 3.34 -5.17
CA ASN A 182 8.94 3.53 -3.99
C ASN A 182 10.28 4.20 -4.33
N MET A 183 10.90 3.80 -5.44
CA MET A 183 12.11 4.43 -5.97
C MET A 183 11.92 5.93 -6.20
N VAL A 184 10.80 6.36 -6.81
CA VAL A 184 10.54 7.79 -7.06
C VAL A 184 10.40 8.57 -5.75
N LEU A 185 9.71 8.01 -4.76
CA LEU A 185 9.58 8.63 -3.44
C LEU A 185 10.93 8.78 -2.74
N PHE A 186 11.76 7.73 -2.77
CA PHE A 186 13.11 7.79 -2.21
C PHE A 186 14.01 8.76 -2.97
N LEU A 187 13.91 8.85 -4.31
CA LEU A 187 14.66 9.84 -5.07
C LEU A 187 14.27 11.28 -4.69
N ALA A 188 12.98 11.55 -4.46
CA ALA A 188 12.53 12.84 -3.99
C ALA A 188 13.12 13.17 -2.60
N GLY A 189 13.11 12.18 -1.70
CA GLY A 189 13.74 12.33 -0.38
C GLY A 189 15.25 12.55 -0.45
N LEU A 190 15.95 11.80 -1.30
CA LEU A 190 17.41 11.95 -1.48
C LEU A 190 17.79 13.33 -2.02
N VAL A 191 17.02 13.88 -2.95
CA VAL A 191 17.26 15.23 -3.51
C VAL A 191 17.02 16.32 -2.47
N SER A 192 16.16 16.11 -1.48
CA SER A 192 15.87 17.10 -0.45
C SER A 192 16.96 17.21 0.64
N ILE A 193 17.91 16.27 0.71
CA ILE A 193 19.01 16.31 1.69
C ILE A 193 20.02 17.40 1.29
N PRO A 194 20.29 18.39 2.17
CA PRO A 194 21.26 19.44 1.89
C PRO A 194 22.68 18.88 1.69
N LYS A 195 23.36 19.36 0.64
CA LYS A 195 24.74 18.91 0.32
C LYS A 195 25.74 19.21 1.44
N GLN A 196 25.53 20.30 2.17
CA GLN A 196 26.37 20.71 3.29
C GLN A 196 26.49 19.62 4.36
N LEU A 197 25.45 18.80 4.57
CA LEU A 197 25.53 17.68 5.52
C LEU A 197 26.51 16.59 5.07
N TYR A 198 26.61 16.35 3.78
CA TYR A 198 27.60 15.40 3.22
C TYR A 198 29.01 15.96 3.31
N GLU A 199 29.20 17.25 3.03
CA GLU A 199 30.48 17.95 3.12
C GLU A 199 30.98 17.99 4.58
N ALA A 200 30.10 18.30 5.53
CA ALA A 200 30.42 18.25 6.95
C ALA A 200 30.83 16.84 7.41
N ALA A 201 30.04 15.82 7.01
CA ALA A 201 30.36 14.44 7.32
C ALA A 201 31.72 13.98 6.75
N GLU A 202 32.11 14.45 5.57
CA GLU A 202 33.45 14.18 4.99
C GLU A 202 34.56 14.81 5.82
N ILE A 203 34.38 16.04 6.30
CA ILE A 203 35.34 16.71 7.21
C ILE A 203 35.46 15.93 8.52
N ASP A 204 34.32 15.40 9.04
CA ASP A 204 34.28 14.60 10.28
C ASP A 204 34.79 13.17 10.08
N GLY A 205 35.35 12.83 8.90
CA GLY A 205 35.99 11.54 8.63
C GLY A 205 35.10 10.47 8.01
N ALA A 206 33.87 10.79 7.56
CA ALA A 206 33.00 9.88 6.83
C ALA A 206 33.46 9.70 5.36
N ALA A 207 34.66 9.18 5.14
CA ALA A 207 35.27 9.06 3.81
C ALA A 207 34.56 8.04 2.91
N SER A 208 33.90 7.00 3.47
CA SER A 208 33.26 5.96 2.67
C SER A 208 31.80 6.28 2.34
N ALA A 209 31.32 5.76 1.20
CA ALA A 209 29.91 5.86 0.81
C ALA A 209 28.97 5.23 1.87
N TRP A 210 29.39 4.15 2.51
CA TRP A 210 28.64 3.49 3.58
C TRP A 210 28.59 4.36 4.86
N ALA A 211 29.69 5.02 5.22
CA ALA A 211 29.70 5.93 6.36
C ALA A 211 28.75 7.11 6.14
N ARG A 212 28.80 7.74 4.97
CA ARG A 212 27.86 8.82 4.58
C ARG A 212 26.42 8.35 4.53
N PHE A 213 26.17 7.15 4.01
CA PHE A 213 24.82 6.55 4.03
C PHE A 213 24.30 6.42 5.46
N ARG A 214 25.09 5.83 6.36
CA ARG A 214 24.66 5.56 7.75
C ARG A 214 24.51 6.83 8.58
N LEU A 215 25.42 7.80 8.42
CA LEU A 215 25.47 9.01 9.26
C LEU A 215 24.57 10.14 8.75
N VAL A 216 24.36 10.25 7.44
CA VAL A 216 23.60 11.35 6.84
C VAL A 216 22.34 10.84 6.13
N THR A 217 22.51 9.97 5.12
CA THR A 217 21.41 9.60 4.22
C THR A 217 20.28 8.88 4.95
N TRP A 218 20.61 7.83 5.70
CA TRP A 218 19.63 7.00 6.38
C TRP A 218 18.81 7.76 7.45
N PRO A 219 19.43 8.53 8.34
CA PRO A 219 18.68 9.35 9.31
C PRO A 219 17.79 10.40 8.64
N MET A 220 18.29 11.09 7.60
CA MET A 220 17.54 12.12 6.88
C MET A 220 16.39 11.55 6.05
N LEU A 221 16.50 10.30 5.59
CA LEU A 221 15.42 9.59 4.90
C LEU A 221 14.36 9.01 5.86
N GLY A 222 14.53 9.09 7.15
CA GLY A 222 13.60 8.53 8.14
C GLY A 222 12.14 8.85 7.88
N PRO A 223 11.73 10.13 7.73
CA PRO A 223 10.35 10.51 7.45
C PRO A 223 9.83 9.92 6.13
N VAL A 224 10.64 9.98 5.07
CA VAL A 224 10.30 9.42 3.75
C VAL A 224 10.18 7.91 3.82
N THR A 225 11.10 7.23 4.50
CA THR A 225 11.07 5.77 4.69
C THR A 225 9.80 5.34 5.42
N THR A 226 9.43 6.06 6.48
CA THR A 226 8.19 5.81 7.22
C THR A 226 6.98 5.96 6.31
N PHE A 227 6.91 7.04 5.53
CA PHE A 227 5.83 7.26 4.57
C PHE A 227 5.75 6.13 3.52
N VAL A 228 6.89 5.75 2.93
CA VAL A 228 6.97 4.68 1.92
C VAL A 228 6.52 3.33 2.50
N ILE A 229 6.93 2.98 3.73
CA ILE A 229 6.49 1.76 4.41
C ILE A 229 4.97 1.78 4.62
N VAL A 230 4.41 2.90 5.07
CA VAL A 230 2.97 3.01 5.34
C VAL A 230 2.16 2.85 4.05
N ILE A 231 2.51 3.61 2.99
CA ILE A 231 1.77 3.55 1.72
C ILE A 231 1.91 2.19 1.04
N SER A 232 3.11 1.59 1.07
CA SER A 232 3.35 0.24 0.55
C SER A 232 2.58 -0.81 1.35
N GLY A 233 2.50 -0.67 2.67
CA GLY A 233 1.70 -1.52 3.53
C GLY A 233 0.22 -1.48 3.17
N ILE A 234 -0.37 -0.28 3.08
CA ILE A 234 -1.78 -0.10 2.72
C ILE A 234 -2.07 -0.75 1.35
N ARG A 235 -1.24 -0.48 0.33
CA ARG A 235 -1.40 -1.06 -1.01
C ARG A 235 -1.26 -2.58 -1.02
N SER A 236 -0.32 -3.13 -0.25
CA SER A 236 -0.10 -4.58 -0.16
C SER A 236 -1.25 -5.30 0.53
N PHE A 237 -1.90 -4.67 1.53
CA PHE A 237 -3.13 -5.21 2.13
C PHE A 237 -4.30 -5.24 1.14
N GLN A 238 -4.31 -4.34 0.16
CA GLN A 238 -5.36 -4.21 -0.85
C GLN A 238 -5.11 -5.08 -2.09
N VAL A 239 -4.20 -6.06 -2.02
CA VAL A 239 -3.95 -6.96 -3.15
C VAL A 239 -5.21 -7.75 -3.49
N PHE A 240 -5.65 -7.64 -4.75
CA PHE A 240 -6.83 -8.31 -5.28
C PHE A 240 -6.63 -8.74 -6.74
N ASP A 241 -6.38 -7.80 -7.65
CA ASP A 241 -6.39 -8.02 -9.10
C ASP A 241 -5.48 -9.16 -9.55
N THR A 242 -4.23 -9.20 -9.07
CA THR A 242 -3.27 -10.25 -9.43
C THR A 242 -3.69 -11.61 -8.91
N VAL A 243 -4.27 -11.68 -7.71
CA VAL A 243 -4.80 -12.93 -7.15
C VAL A 243 -6.00 -13.39 -7.94
N HIS A 244 -6.97 -12.50 -8.18
CA HIS A 244 -8.22 -12.81 -8.88
C HIS A 244 -7.98 -13.30 -10.30
N ILE A 245 -7.05 -12.68 -11.05
CA ILE A 245 -6.79 -13.01 -12.45
C ILE A 245 -5.89 -14.23 -12.59
N LEU A 246 -4.76 -14.28 -11.85
CA LEU A 246 -3.72 -15.28 -12.06
C LEU A 246 -4.00 -16.61 -11.39
N THR A 247 -4.56 -16.61 -10.19
CA THR A 247 -4.68 -17.81 -9.37
C THR A 247 -6.09 -18.09 -8.88
N LYS A 248 -6.97 -17.09 -8.86
CA LYS A 248 -8.31 -17.17 -8.24
C LYS A 248 -8.26 -17.76 -6.83
N GLY A 249 -7.22 -17.36 -6.07
CA GLY A 249 -6.95 -17.87 -4.73
C GLY A 249 -6.31 -19.28 -4.67
N GLY A 250 -6.16 -19.96 -5.82
CA GLY A 250 -5.64 -21.33 -5.93
C GLY A 250 -4.12 -21.45 -5.92
N PRO A 251 -3.62 -22.70 -6.04
CA PRO A 251 -4.35 -23.95 -5.92
C PRO A 251 -4.75 -24.25 -4.45
N SER A 252 -5.93 -24.81 -4.24
CA SER A 252 -6.40 -25.23 -2.90
C SER A 252 -6.32 -24.11 -1.84
N LYS A 253 -6.67 -22.87 -2.19
CA LYS A 253 -6.63 -21.66 -1.34
C LYS A 253 -5.21 -21.24 -0.89
N SER A 254 -4.14 -21.75 -1.52
CA SER A 254 -2.76 -21.42 -1.11
C SER A 254 -2.36 -19.97 -1.40
N SER A 255 -3.02 -19.32 -2.33
CA SER A 255 -2.84 -17.89 -2.65
C SER A 255 -4.09 -17.03 -2.36
N GLU A 256 -5.06 -17.60 -1.64
CA GLU A 256 -6.27 -16.86 -1.23
C GLU A 256 -5.88 -15.72 -0.30
N VAL A 257 -6.37 -14.51 -0.58
CA VAL A 257 -6.14 -13.32 0.24
C VAL A 257 -7.46 -12.74 0.72
N LEU A 258 -7.44 -11.97 1.79
CA LEU A 258 -8.64 -11.55 2.49
C LEU A 258 -9.62 -10.76 1.61
N ILE A 259 -9.12 -9.82 0.78
CA ILE A 259 -10.00 -9.07 -0.14
C ILE A 259 -10.60 -9.97 -1.22
N HIS A 260 -9.86 -10.98 -1.70
CA HIS A 260 -10.41 -11.94 -2.65
C HIS A 260 -11.52 -12.78 -1.99
N THR A 261 -11.33 -13.24 -0.76
CA THR A 261 -12.39 -13.93 0.01
C THR A 261 -13.62 -13.03 0.22
N MET A 262 -13.42 -11.75 0.57
CA MET A 262 -14.52 -10.77 0.70
C MET A 262 -15.31 -10.63 -0.60
N TYR A 263 -14.61 -10.55 -1.73
CA TYR A 263 -15.23 -10.46 -3.05
C TYR A 263 -16.00 -11.73 -3.41
N THR A 264 -15.40 -12.89 -3.24
CA THR A 264 -16.01 -14.18 -3.57
C THR A 264 -17.27 -14.43 -2.72
N GLU A 265 -17.20 -14.19 -1.41
CA GLU A 265 -18.36 -14.38 -0.53
C GLU A 265 -19.46 -13.34 -0.79
N GLY A 266 -19.08 -12.06 -0.95
CA GLY A 266 -20.05 -10.98 -1.09
C GLY A 266 -20.72 -10.90 -2.45
N PHE A 267 -19.98 -11.23 -3.55
CA PHE A 267 -20.44 -11.00 -4.91
C PHE A 267 -20.57 -12.26 -5.77
N GLU A 268 -19.73 -13.30 -5.57
CA GLU A 268 -19.85 -14.54 -6.33
C GLU A 268 -20.82 -15.52 -5.66
N PHE A 269 -20.76 -15.63 -4.33
CA PHE A 269 -21.67 -16.49 -3.57
C PHE A 269 -22.89 -15.74 -3.02
N PHE A 270 -22.99 -14.43 -3.31
CA PHE A 270 -24.10 -13.56 -2.93
C PHE A 270 -24.36 -13.48 -1.42
N ARG A 271 -23.44 -13.94 -0.56
CA ARG A 271 -23.50 -13.89 0.90
C ARG A 271 -23.04 -12.51 1.42
N SER A 272 -23.77 -11.46 1.01
CA SER A 272 -23.30 -10.07 1.23
C SER A 272 -23.24 -9.69 2.71
N GLY A 273 -24.09 -10.23 3.57
CA GLY A 273 -24.00 -10.03 5.03
C GLY A 273 -22.69 -10.60 5.60
N TYR A 274 -22.30 -11.81 5.17
CA TYR A 274 -21.03 -12.42 5.59
C TYR A 274 -19.82 -11.69 4.97
N GLY A 275 -19.88 -11.33 3.69
CA GLY A 275 -18.87 -10.49 3.02
C GLY A 275 -18.69 -9.13 3.70
N ALA A 276 -19.80 -8.53 4.19
CA ALA A 276 -19.76 -7.31 4.98
C ALA A 276 -19.07 -7.50 6.34
N ALA A 277 -19.29 -8.62 7.02
CA ALA A 277 -18.60 -8.93 8.27
C ALA A 277 -17.07 -9.08 8.06
N LEU A 278 -16.65 -9.78 6.99
CA LEU A 278 -15.24 -9.85 6.58
C LEU A 278 -14.66 -8.46 6.33
N THR A 279 -15.42 -7.60 5.65
CA THR A 279 -15.01 -6.21 5.33
C THR A 279 -14.84 -5.37 6.61
N VAL A 280 -15.72 -5.48 7.57
CA VAL A 280 -15.62 -4.76 8.86
C VAL A 280 -14.38 -5.20 9.62
N VAL A 281 -14.11 -6.50 9.71
CA VAL A 281 -12.91 -7.02 10.39
C VAL A 281 -11.64 -6.57 9.66
N PHE A 282 -11.62 -6.62 8.34
CA PHE A 282 -10.50 -6.09 7.54
C PHE A 282 -10.27 -4.60 7.81
N LEU A 283 -11.32 -3.79 7.83
CA LEU A 283 -11.24 -2.36 8.12
C LEU A 283 -10.66 -2.11 9.52
N VAL A 284 -11.17 -2.79 10.54
CA VAL A 284 -10.66 -2.68 11.91
C VAL A 284 -9.19 -3.05 11.97
N PHE A 285 -8.78 -4.12 11.29
CA PHE A 285 -7.40 -4.55 11.23
C PHE A 285 -6.48 -3.49 10.58
N VAL A 286 -6.87 -2.93 9.43
CA VAL A 286 -6.11 -1.87 8.75
C VAL A 286 -6.05 -0.59 9.60
N LEU A 287 -7.14 -0.20 10.25
CA LEU A 287 -7.17 0.95 11.15
C LEU A 287 -6.23 0.75 12.35
N LEU A 288 -6.24 -0.42 12.98
CA LEU A 288 -5.34 -0.73 14.09
C LEU A 288 -3.88 -0.65 13.66
N LEU A 289 -3.52 -1.23 12.53
CA LEU A 289 -2.16 -1.13 11.98
C LEU A 289 -1.76 0.31 11.69
N THR A 290 -2.67 1.11 11.14
CA THR A 290 -2.43 2.52 10.84
C THR A 290 -2.22 3.32 12.12
N LEU A 291 -3.03 3.10 13.15
CA LEU A 291 -2.90 3.75 14.45
C LEU A 291 -1.61 3.37 15.18
N ILE A 292 -1.24 2.08 15.16
CA ILE A 292 0.03 1.62 15.74
C ILE A 292 1.21 2.32 15.04
N LYS A 293 1.21 2.37 13.72
CA LYS A 293 2.27 3.05 12.94
C LYS A 293 2.30 4.55 13.21
N ALA A 294 1.16 5.24 13.27
CA ALA A 294 1.10 6.67 13.59
C ALA A 294 1.74 6.97 14.96
N ARG A 295 1.39 6.18 15.98
CA ARG A 295 1.98 6.33 17.32
C ARG A 295 3.48 6.03 17.38
N LEU A 296 3.96 5.09 16.56
CA LEU A 296 5.40 4.79 16.47
C LEU A 296 6.16 5.88 15.71
N ALA A 297 5.57 6.48 14.68
CA ALA A 297 6.14 7.58 13.91
C ALA A 297 6.29 8.84 14.76
N ASP A 298 5.29 9.19 15.59
CA ASP A 298 5.32 10.35 16.48
C ASP A 298 6.46 10.27 17.52
N ARG A 299 6.89 9.07 17.89
CA ARG A 299 8.02 8.87 18.83
C ARG A 299 9.39 9.03 18.18
N GLY A 300 9.48 8.95 16.85
CA GLY A 300 10.73 9.04 16.09
C GLY A 300 11.04 10.41 15.50
N VAL A 301 10.08 11.33 15.49
CA VAL A 301 10.25 12.67 14.93
C VAL A 301 10.26 13.68 16.05
N GLN A 302 11.34 13.68 16.85
CA GLN A 302 11.71 14.86 17.63
C GLN A 302 12.51 15.76 16.70
N TYR A 303 11.86 16.76 16.12
CA TYR A 303 12.58 17.92 15.58
C TYR A 303 13.20 18.66 16.76
N ALA A 304 14.52 18.54 16.93
CA ALA A 304 15.32 19.48 17.69
C ALA A 304 15.57 20.73 16.86
#